data_0e570aa1eb8288ee7eb890a3639866a4
#
_entry.id   0e570aa1eb8288ee7eb890a3639866a4
#
_cell.length_a   1.000
_cell.length_b   1.000
_cell.length_c   1.000
_cell.angle_alpha   90.00
_cell.angle_beta   90.00
_cell.angle_gamma   90.00
#
_symmetry.space_group_name_H-M   'P 1'
#
loop_
_entity.id
_entity.type
_entity.pdbx_description
1 polymer ?
#
loop_
_entity_poly.entity_id
_entity_poly.type
_entity_poly.pdbx_seq_one_letter_code
_entity_poly.pdbx_strand_id
1 'polypeptide(L)'
;MISRLFAASFTAASLLAGAAAQAQQSQVLLNSSYDVARELFSAINPKFEESWNKTNDTKVKIEQSFGGTSRQAQSIIQGLKADVVTFNQVPDVDILAQRGLVEKNWQQHFPNNSSPYYSTIAFLVRKGNPKHIKTWDDLVRDDVKVVFPNPKTSGNARYTYLAAWLYANEKFKGDDAKTRAFVGKLLHNVESFPTGGRGATVAFAQNNQGDAVLTFESEVNNIAKSDEFKAQGFEVVVPPVSVLAEFPVAVVSKVAKEKGTEKLAETYLKFQYTPEIQALLATFYYRVRDPQVVKANAAQFPEVRLINPTDVLGTWDNITKVHFSANGVLDQLLAGK
;
A
#
# COMPACT_ATOMS: atom_id res chain seq x y z
N MET A 1 74.54 -13.01 -63.24
CA MET A 1 73.34 -12.78 -64.10
C MET A 1 72.09 -12.97 -63.27
N ILE A 2 71.30 -11.96 -63.22
CA ILE A 2 70.30 -11.70 -62.23
C ILE A 2 68.94 -12.23 -62.76
N SER A 3 68.29 -13.03 -61.97
CA SER A 3 66.88 -13.42 -62.30
C SER A 3 65.97 -12.99 -61.18
N ARG A 4 65.05 -12.08 -61.49
CA ARG A 4 64.03 -11.54 -60.56
C ARG A 4 62.84 -12.48 -60.59
N LEU A 5 62.45 -12.98 -59.45
CA LEU A 5 61.12 -13.61 -59.23
C LEU A 5 60.20 -12.61 -58.52
N PHE A 6 59.10 -12.27 -59.18
CA PHE A 6 57.99 -11.53 -58.62
C PHE A 6 57.08 -12.50 -57.83
N ALA A 7 56.99 -12.26 -56.55
CA ALA A 7 55.97 -12.92 -55.74
C ALA A 7 54.76 -12.00 -55.59
N ALA A 8 53.63 -12.46 -56.15
CA ALA A 8 52.32 -11.80 -56.00
C ALA A 8 51.68 -12.21 -54.67
N SER A 9 51.58 -11.27 -53.75
CA SER A 9 50.87 -11.47 -52.47
C SER A 9 49.39 -11.24 -52.66
N PHE A 10 48.59 -12.29 -52.56
CA PHE A 10 47.15 -12.23 -52.48
C PHE A 10 46.76 -11.90 -51.04
N THR A 11 46.29 -10.67 -50.78
CA THR A 11 45.73 -10.26 -49.49
C THR A 11 44.21 -10.60 -49.48
N ALA A 12 43.89 -11.70 -48.84
CA ALA A 12 42.49 -12.03 -48.51
C ALA A 12 42.00 -11.15 -47.38
N ALA A 13 41.22 -10.11 -47.69
CA ALA A 13 40.51 -9.33 -46.69
C ALA A 13 39.31 -10.13 -46.15
N SER A 14 39.48 -10.75 -45.01
CA SER A 14 38.40 -11.39 -44.25
C SER A 14 37.52 -10.32 -43.65
N LEU A 15 36.38 -10.04 -44.22
CA LEU A 15 35.26 -9.30 -43.65
C LEU A 15 34.67 -10.11 -42.48
N LEU A 16 35.22 -9.92 -41.29
CA LEU A 16 34.55 -10.31 -40.04
C LEU A 16 33.40 -9.35 -39.82
N ALA A 17 32.23 -9.67 -40.33
CA ALA A 17 30.98 -9.09 -39.87
C ALA A 17 30.73 -9.57 -38.44
N GLY A 18 31.28 -8.85 -37.50
CA GLY A 18 30.92 -8.99 -36.09
C GLY A 18 29.47 -8.57 -35.92
N ALA A 19 28.55 -9.53 -35.90
CA ALA A 19 27.24 -9.32 -35.32
C ALA A 19 27.47 -8.95 -33.83
N ALA A 20 27.54 -7.66 -33.53
CA ALA A 20 27.47 -7.19 -32.17
C ALA A 20 26.09 -7.65 -31.68
N ALA A 21 26.05 -8.73 -30.90
CA ALA A 21 24.92 -9.07 -30.11
C ALA A 21 24.68 -7.85 -29.20
N GLN A 22 23.72 -7.01 -29.57
CA GLN A 22 23.28 -5.91 -28.73
C GLN A 22 22.81 -6.57 -27.45
N ALA A 23 23.64 -6.50 -26.40
CA ALA A 23 23.24 -6.94 -25.07
C ALA A 23 21.96 -6.18 -24.75
N GLN A 24 20.86 -6.88 -24.66
CA GLN A 24 19.54 -6.31 -24.41
C GLN A 24 19.64 -5.55 -23.08
N GLN A 25 19.55 -4.23 -23.16
CA GLN A 25 19.77 -3.35 -22.02
C GLN A 25 18.70 -3.67 -20.97
N SER A 26 19.13 -4.09 -19.77
CA SER A 26 18.23 -4.38 -18.66
C SER A 26 18.02 -3.11 -17.84
N GLN A 27 16.76 -2.74 -17.64
CA GLN A 27 16.36 -1.64 -16.75
C GLN A 27 15.89 -2.20 -15.41
N VAL A 28 16.21 -1.50 -14.33
CA VAL A 28 15.72 -1.82 -13.00
C VAL A 28 14.82 -0.70 -12.53
N LEU A 29 13.59 -1.05 -12.16
CA LEU A 29 12.62 -0.15 -11.52
C LEU A 29 12.47 -0.56 -10.07
N LEU A 30 12.72 0.36 -9.14
CA LEU A 30 12.48 0.15 -7.72
C LEU A 30 11.11 0.72 -7.33
N ASN A 31 10.21 -0.16 -6.88
CA ASN A 31 8.94 0.20 -6.26
C ASN A 31 9.08 0.22 -4.73
N SER A 32 8.80 1.34 -4.10
CA SER A 32 8.70 1.47 -2.65
C SER A 32 7.24 1.33 -2.22
N SER A 33 6.95 0.35 -1.36
CA SER A 33 5.59 -0.03 -1.01
C SER A 33 5.40 -0.33 0.48
N TYR A 34 4.16 -0.56 0.89
CA TYR A 34 3.81 -0.91 2.27
C TYR A 34 4.07 -2.41 2.55
N ASP A 35 4.27 -2.74 3.83
CA ASP A 35 4.78 -4.03 4.30
C ASP A 35 3.88 -5.24 3.95
N VAL A 36 2.56 -5.08 4.05
CA VAL A 36 1.58 -6.16 3.76
C VAL A 36 1.27 -6.34 2.27
N ALA A 37 1.86 -5.52 1.38
CA ALA A 37 1.70 -5.66 -0.07
C ALA A 37 2.71 -6.64 -0.71
N ARG A 38 3.58 -7.26 0.06
CA ARG A 38 4.66 -8.11 -0.46
C ARG A 38 4.13 -9.22 -1.38
N GLU A 39 3.16 -9.97 -0.94
CA GLU A 39 2.57 -11.09 -1.69
C GLU A 39 1.85 -10.59 -2.95
N LEU A 40 1.15 -9.46 -2.86
CA LEU A 40 0.48 -8.81 -3.98
C LEU A 40 1.48 -8.45 -5.09
N PHE A 41 2.56 -7.71 -4.76
CA PHE A 41 3.53 -7.30 -5.76
C PHE A 41 4.40 -8.45 -6.26
N SER A 42 4.57 -9.52 -5.46
CA SER A 42 5.18 -10.78 -5.95
C SER A 42 4.33 -11.43 -7.05
N ALA A 43 3.02 -11.20 -7.08
CA ALA A 43 2.13 -11.68 -8.12
C ALA A 43 2.02 -10.70 -9.31
N ILE A 44 2.05 -9.38 -9.08
CA ILE A 44 1.93 -8.35 -10.13
C ILE A 44 3.22 -8.23 -10.97
N ASN A 45 4.39 -8.19 -10.30
CA ASN A 45 5.64 -7.84 -10.97
C ASN A 45 6.02 -8.78 -12.12
N PRO A 46 5.95 -10.12 -11.98
CA PRO A 46 6.25 -11.02 -13.10
C PRO A 46 5.35 -10.80 -14.31
N LYS A 47 4.07 -10.48 -14.08
CA LYS A 47 3.12 -10.18 -15.17
C LYS A 47 3.49 -8.89 -15.90
N PHE A 48 3.90 -7.88 -15.18
CA PHE A 48 4.40 -6.63 -15.76
C PHE A 48 5.69 -6.86 -16.55
N GLU A 49 6.66 -7.55 -15.97
CA GLU A 49 7.94 -7.88 -16.60
C GLU A 49 7.71 -8.65 -17.89
N GLU A 50 6.82 -9.64 -17.90
CA GLU A 50 6.44 -10.40 -19.09
C GLU A 50 5.78 -9.50 -20.16
N SER A 51 4.82 -8.66 -19.74
CA SER A 51 4.11 -7.73 -20.64
C SER A 51 5.08 -6.72 -21.27
N TRP A 52 5.95 -6.11 -20.46
CA TRP A 52 6.96 -5.16 -20.91
C TRP A 52 7.94 -5.79 -21.89
N ASN A 53 8.49 -6.95 -21.55
CA ASN A 53 9.49 -7.66 -22.34
C ASN A 53 8.98 -8.16 -23.68
N LYS A 54 7.64 -8.30 -23.85
CA LYS A 54 7.00 -8.65 -25.15
C LYS A 54 6.88 -7.45 -26.08
N THR A 55 6.83 -6.24 -25.55
CA THR A 55 6.48 -5.02 -26.31
C THR A 55 7.60 -4.02 -26.40
N ASN A 56 8.73 -4.26 -25.74
CA ASN A 56 9.88 -3.35 -25.70
C ASN A 56 11.19 -4.12 -25.97
N ASP A 57 12.16 -3.44 -26.57
CA ASP A 57 13.49 -4.00 -26.85
C ASP A 57 14.38 -4.14 -25.60
N THR A 58 13.94 -3.54 -24.47
CA THR A 58 14.65 -3.59 -23.19
C THR A 58 13.97 -4.55 -22.24
N LYS A 59 14.76 -5.34 -21.51
CA LYS A 59 14.25 -6.13 -20.38
C LYS A 59 14.10 -5.26 -19.14
N VAL A 60 13.11 -5.58 -18.33
CA VAL A 60 12.91 -4.92 -17.04
C VAL A 60 12.96 -5.93 -15.90
N LYS A 61 13.47 -5.47 -14.76
CA LYS A 61 13.34 -6.14 -13.47
C LYS A 61 12.72 -5.17 -12.48
N ILE A 62 11.68 -5.61 -11.79
CA ILE A 62 11.03 -4.82 -10.73
C ILE A 62 11.62 -5.24 -9.39
N GLU A 63 12.28 -4.29 -8.74
CA GLU A 63 12.77 -4.44 -7.36
C GLU A 63 11.79 -3.81 -6.39
N GLN A 64 11.80 -4.29 -5.14
CA GLN A 64 10.83 -3.89 -4.12
C GLN A 64 11.54 -3.45 -2.83
N SER A 65 11.03 -2.35 -2.25
CA SER A 65 11.31 -1.96 -0.87
C SER A 65 10.01 -1.95 -0.09
N PHE A 66 9.92 -2.72 0.99
CA PHE A 66 8.72 -2.86 1.80
C PHE A 66 8.90 -2.34 3.22
N GLY A 67 7.91 -1.58 3.72
CA GLY A 67 7.89 -1.07 5.08
C GLY A 67 6.64 -0.23 5.34
N GLY A 68 6.45 0.28 6.54
CA GLY A 68 5.41 1.27 6.78
C GLY A 68 5.62 2.50 5.89
N THR A 69 4.56 2.99 5.22
CA THR A 69 4.70 3.99 4.13
C THR A 69 5.32 5.30 4.60
N SER A 70 5.05 5.75 5.82
CA SER A 70 5.70 6.93 6.37
C SER A 70 7.23 6.73 6.52
N ARG A 71 7.66 5.51 6.87
CA ARG A 71 9.09 5.16 6.92
C ARG A 71 9.68 5.10 5.51
N GLN A 72 8.95 4.54 4.55
CA GLN A 72 9.40 4.50 3.16
C GLN A 72 9.54 5.90 2.57
N ALA A 73 8.59 6.80 2.82
CA ALA A 73 8.70 8.19 2.40
C ALA A 73 9.95 8.87 2.98
N GLN A 74 10.26 8.66 4.27
CA GLN A 74 11.47 9.18 4.88
C GLN A 74 12.74 8.57 4.25
N SER A 75 12.74 7.27 3.94
CA SER A 75 13.88 6.64 3.26
C SER A 75 14.14 7.25 1.88
N ILE A 76 13.09 7.58 1.11
CA ILE A 76 13.22 8.25 -0.19
C ILE A 76 13.77 9.68 0.00
N ILE A 77 13.29 10.42 0.99
CA ILE A 77 13.82 11.75 1.33
C ILE A 77 15.30 11.66 1.71
N GLN A 78 15.74 10.60 2.36
CA GLN A 78 17.10 10.34 2.77
C GLN A 78 17.98 9.73 1.65
N GLY A 79 17.42 9.51 0.46
CA GLY A 79 18.21 9.12 -0.72
C GLY A 79 17.92 7.74 -1.30
N LEU A 80 16.92 6.99 -0.80
CA LEU A 80 16.48 5.75 -1.47
C LEU A 80 16.01 6.09 -2.88
N LYS A 81 16.64 5.51 -3.89
CA LYS A 81 16.40 5.78 -5.31
C LYS A 81 15.22 4.96 -5.84
N ALA A 82 14.04 5.09 -5.20
CA ALA A 82 12.81 4.50 -5.70
C ALA A 82 12.31 5.26 -6.94
N ASP A 83 11.90 4.53 -7.97
CA ASP A 83 11.33 5.10 -9.20
C ASP A 83 9.85 5.42 -9.03
N VAL A 84 9.14 4.58 -8.28
CA VAL A 84 7.72 4.71 -7.99
C VAL A 84 7.43 4.42 -6.53
N VAL A 85 6.32 4.96 -6.05
CA VAL A 85 5.70 4.60 -4.79
C VAL A 85 4.32 4.01 -5.05
N THR A 86 4.00 2.95 -4.30
CA THR A 86 2.67 2.35 -4.21
C THR A 86 2.30 2.30 -2.74
N PHE A 87 1.78 3.41 -2.22
CA PHE A 87 1.58 3.62 -0.80
C PHE A 87 0.14 3.28 -0.36
N ASN A 88 -0.09 3.27 0.91
CA ASN A 88 -1.41 3.05 1.49
C ASN A 88 -1.96 4.30 2.19
N GLN A 89 -1.37 5.48 1.95
CA GLN A 89 -1.84 6.73 2.52
C GLN A 89 -1.39 7.96 1.72
N VAL A 90 -2.32 8.88 1.46
CA VAL A 90 -2.10 10.12 0.71
C VAL A 90 -1.01 11.02 1.31
N PRO A 91 -0.98 11.33 2.63
CA PRO A 91 0.03 12.21 3.21
C PRO A 91 1.48 11.74 3.04
N ASP A 92 1.69 10.44 2.87
CA ASP A 92 3.04 9.89 2.67
C ASP A 92 3.54 10.14 1.24
N VAL A 93 2.65 10.36 0.26
CA VAL A 93 3.01 10.84 -1.09
C VAL A 93 3.15 12.37 -1.08
N ASP A 94 2.27 13.07 -0.37
CA ASP A 94 2.29 14.53 -0.28
C ASP A 94 3.60 15.07 0.30
N ILE A 95 4.18 14.41 1.31
CA ILE A 95 5.48 14.83 1.85
C ILE A 95 6.61 14.70 0.81
N LEU A 96 6.54 13.73 -0.11
CA LEU A 96 7.48 13.60 -1.23
C LEU A 96 7.27 14.72 -2.25
N ALA A 97 6.02 15.09 -2.52
CA ALA A 97 5.69 16.21 -3.39
C ALA A 97 6.13 17.56 -2.81
N GLN A 98 5.96 17.78 -1.50
CA GLN A 98 6.47 18.95 -0.78
C GLN A 98 8.01 19.07 -0.86
N ARG A 99 8.72 17.96 -0.98
CA ARG A 99 10.18 17.89 -1.16
C ARG A 99 10.63 17.94 -2.61
N GLY A 100 9.69 18.09 -3.58
CA GLY A 100 9.99 18.13 -5.00
C GLY A 100 10.51 16.80 -5.57
N LEU A 101 10.24 15.68 -4.92
CA LEU A 101 10.60 14.34 -5.37
C LEU A 101 9.52 13.73 -6.25
N VAL A 102 8.26 14.08 -5.99
CA VAL A 102 7.06 13.73 -6.74
C VAL A 102 6.43 15.04 -7.24
N GLU A 103 5.72 15.02 -8.36
CA GLU A 103 5.04 16.21 -8.87
C GLU A 103 3.89 16.65 -7.95
N LYS A 104 3.67 17.96 -7.83
CA LYS A 104 2.65 18.52 -6.91
C LYS A 104 1.22 18.08 -7.24
N ASN A 105 0.94 17.87 -8.53
CA ASN A 105 -0.36 17.44 -9.05
C ASN A 105 -0.46 15.93 -9.24
N TRP A 106 0.34 15.15 -8.54
CA TRP A 106 0.44 13.69 -8.67
C TRP A 106 -0.91 12.95 -8.65
N GLN A 107 -1.89 13.45 -7.88
CA GLN A 107 -3.23 12.86 -7.80
C GLN A 107 -4.01 12.93 -9.14
N GLN A 108 -3.62 13.81 -10.04
CA GLN A 108 -4.26 13.99 -11.35
C GLN A 108 -3.64 13.15 -12.47
N HIS A 109 -2.53 12.45 -12.19
CA HIS A 109 -1.78 11.71 -13.21
C HIS A 109 -2.45 10.40 -13.61
N PHE A 110 -3.16 9.78 -12.67
CA PHE A 110 -3.88 8.53 -12.90
C PHE A 110 -5.32 8.63 -12.41
N PRO A 111 -6.24 7.77 -12.91
CA PRO A 111 -7.63 7.78 -12.48
C PRO A 111 -7.81 7.63 -10.96
N ASN A 112 -8.96 8.08 -10.45
CA ASN A 112 -9.35 7.94 -9.05
C ASN A 112 -8.31 8.51 -8.07
N ASN A 113 -7.88 9.76 -8.25
CA ASN A 113 -6.86 10.41 -7.44
C ASN A 113 -5.54 9.61 -7.38
N SER A 114 -5.16 9.00 -8.50
CA SER A 114 -4.00 8.09 -8.59
C SER A 114 -4.09 6.90 -7.61
N SER A 115 -5.30 6.37 -7.40
CA SER A 115 -5.58 5.23 -6.53
C SER A 115 -6.21 4.08 -7.31
N PRO A 116 -5.43 3.10 -7.81
CA PRO A 116 -5.95 2.01 -8.62
C PRO A 116 -6.89 1.06 -7.85
N TYR A 117 -6.77 1.01 -6.56
CA TYR A 117 -7.59 0.19 -5.66
C TYR A 117 -7.71 0.85 -4.28
N TYR A 118 -8.59 0.32 -3.45
CA TYR A 118 -8.85 0.81 -2.11
C TYR A 118 -9.20 -0.34 -1.16
N SER A 119 -9.29 -0.04 0.11
CA SER A 119 -9.77 -0.94 1.15
C SER A 119 -10.58 -0.16 2.18
N THR A 120 -10.91 -0.81 3.26
CA THR A 120 -11.49 -0.20 4.44
C THR A 120 -10.90 -0.87 5.68
N ILE A 121 -11.23 -0.40 6.87
CA ILE A 121 -10.83 -1.06 8.11
C ILE A 121 -11.89 -2.10 8.50
N ALA A 122 -11.41 -3.29 8.78
CA ALA A 122 -12.18 -4.41 9.29
C ALA A 122 -11.49 -5.02 10.53
N PHE A 123 -12.15 -5.97 11.16
CA PHE A 123 -11.66 -6.63 12.36
C PHE A 123 -11.45 -8.12 12.08
N LEU A 124 -10.33 -8.65 12.51
CA LEU A 124 -10.12 -10.10 12.59
C LEU A 124 -10.29 -10.51 14.04
N VAL A 125 -11.22 -11.38 14.31
CA VAL A 125 -11.55 -11.82 15.68
C VAL A 125 -11.23 -13.30 15.87
N ARG A 126 -11.16 -13.72 17.11
CA ARG A 126 -10.92 -15.11 17.49
C ARG A 126 -12.05 -16.01 16.99
N LYS A 127 -11.76 -17.31 16.81
CA LYS A 127 -12.72 -18.35 16.41
C LYS A 127 -13.98 -18.30 17.27
N GLY A 128 -15.15 -18.27 16.60
CA GLY A 128 -16.45 -18.20 17.26
C GLY A 128 -16.78 -16.84 17.82
N ASN A 129 -15.97 -15.84 17.59
CA ASN A 129 -16.16 -14.45 18.07
C ASN A 129 -16.66 -14.37 19.53
N PRO A 130 -15.89 -14.89 20.51
CA PRO A 130 -16.36 -15.04 21.90
C PRO A 130 -16.72 -13.73 22.58
N LYS A 131 -16.20 -12.62 22.08
CA LYS A 131 -16.54 -11.27 22.56
C LYS A 131 -17.72 -10.62 21.83
N HIS A 132 -18.31 -11.31 20.85
CA HIS A 132 -19.45 -10.80 20.03
C HIS A 132 -19.16 -9.42 19.40
N ILE A 133 -17.93 -9.22 18.92
CA ILE A 133 -17.50 -7.98 18.28
C ILE A 133 -18.14 -7.88 16.88
N LYS A 134 -18.93 -6.84 16.63
CA LYS A 134 -19.64 -6.61 15.35
C LYS A 134 -19.47 -5.19 14.82
N THR A 135 -19.29 -4.23 15.73
CA THR A 135 -19.24 -2.81 15.41
C THR A 135 -18.13 -2.11 16.20
N TRP A 136 -17.87 -0.85 15.87
CA TRP A 136 -16.92 -0.02 16.62
C TRP A 136 -17.29 0.13 18.10
N ASP A 137 -18.59 0.05 18.45
CA ASP A 137 -19.05 0.15 19.84
C ASP A 137 -18.54 -1.00 20.70
N ASP A 138 -18.41 -2.18 20.10
CA ASP A 138 -17.95 -3.35 20.85
C ASP A 138 -16.47 -3.24 21.22
N LEU A 139 -15.68 -2.47 20.46
CA LEU A 139 -14.24 -2.28 20.67
C LEU A 139 -13.91 -1.35 21.86
N VAL A 140 -14.89 -0.59 22.33
CA VAL A 140 -14.71 0.35 23.47
C VAL A 140 -15.24 -0.21 24.80
N ARG A 141 -15.67 -1.47 24.82
CA ARG A 141 -16.03 -2.17 26.06
C ARG A 141 -14.78 -2.49 26.88
N ASP A 142 -14.90 -2.48 28.21
CA ASP A 142 -13.77 -2.68 29.13
C ASP A 142 -13.22 -4.12 29.07
N ASP A 143 -14.06 -5.09 28.66
CA ASP A 143 -13.71 -6.51 28.55
C ASP A 143 -13.08 -6.89 27.17
N VAL A 144 -12.85 -5.92 26.28
CA VAL A 144 -12.31 -6.17 24.93
C VAL A 144 -10.90 -5.58 24.83
N LYS A 145 -9.97 -6.38 24.34
CA LYS A 145 -8.60 -5.95 24.00
C LYS A 145 -8.36 -6.02 22.52
N VAL A 146 -7.70 -5.02 21.96
CA VAL A 146 -7.45 -4.92 20.53
C VAL A 146 -5.98 -4.71 20.23
N VAL A 147 -5.59 -5.06 19.03
CA VAL A 147 -4.26 -4.80 18.46
C VAL A 147 -4.44 -4.01 17.16
N PHE A 148 -3.70 -2.96 16.96
CA PHE A 148 -3.49 -2.37 15.65
C PHE A 148 -2.14 -1.64 15.58
N PRO A 149 -1.60 -1.40 14.36
CA PRO A 149 -0.26 -0.82 14.22
C PRO A 149 -0.16 0.58 14.85
N ASN A 150 1.06 1.05 15.07
CA ASN A 150 1.29 2.37 15.63
C ASN A 150 0.99 3.49 14.59
N PRO A 151 0.07 4.41 14.87
CA PRO A 151 -0.27 5.51 13.94
C PRO A 151 0.88 6.50 13.67
N LYS A 152 1.95 6.46 14.45
CA LYS A 152 3.15 7.28 14.22
C LYS A 152 4.04 6.70 13.12
N THR A 153 3.91 5.41 12.78
CA THR A 153 4.81 4.71 11.85
C THR A 153 4.10 4.03 10.69
N SER A 154 2.78 3.90 10.75
CA SER A 154 1.99 3.12 9.81
C SER A 154 0.77 3.89 9.28
N GLY A 155 0.66 4.01 7.96
CA GLY A 155 -0.53 4.56 7.29
C GLY A 155 -1.80 3.73 7.55
N ASN A 156 -1.66 2.39 7.63
CA ASN A 156 -2.74 1.49 8.05
C ASN A 156 -3.35 1.93 9.39
N ALA A 157 -2.49 2.15 10.38
CA ALA A 157 -2.92 2.55 11.70
C ALA A 157 -3.55 3.95 11.76
N ARG A 158 -3.10 4.87 10.90
CA ARG A 158 -3.76 6.18 10.75
C ARG A 158 -5.17 6.02 10.21
N TYR A 159 -5.39 5.15 9.22
CA TYR A 159 -6.74 4.83 8.77
C TYR A 159 -7.58 4.13 9.83
N THR A 160 -7.00 3.23 10.63
CA THR A 160 -7.70 2.60 11.75
C THR A 160 -8.18 3.63 12.78
N TYR A 161 -7.31 4.54 13.16
CA TYR A 161 -7.65 5.65 14.04
C TYR A 161 -8.74 6.57 13.43
N LEU A 162 -8.58 6.96 12.16
CA LEU A 162 -9.55 7.80 11.46
C LEU A 162 -10.91 7.11 11.31
N ALA A 163 -10.94 5.80 11.04
CA ALA A 163 -12.19 5.05 10.95
C ALA A 163 -12.98 5.10 12.26
N ALA A 164 -12.30 4.90 13.39
CA ALA A 164 -12.92 5.02 14.71
C ALA A 164 -13.38 6.44 14.99
N TRP A 165 -12.58 7.44 14.61
CA TRP A 165 -12.91 8.86 14.78
C TRP A 165 -14.15 9.25 13.96
N LEU A 166 -14.17 8.90 12.67
CA LEU A 166 -15.27 9.22 11.76
C LEU A 166 -16.58 8.54 12.18
N TYR A 167 -16.50 7.28 12.62
CA TYR A 167 -17.64 6.57 13.19
C TYR A 167 -18.18 7.30 14.44
N ALA A 168 -17.33 7.63 15.37
CA ALA A 168 -17.72 8.32 16.60
C ALA A 168 -18.26 9.73 16.33
N ASN A 169 -17.58 10.49 15.46
CA ASN A 169 -18.04 11.83 15.06
C ASN A 169 -19.45 11.82 14.47
N GLU A 170 -19.75 10.86 13.62
CA GLU A 170 -21.11 10.70 13.09
C GLU A 170 -22.10 10.26 14.16
N LYS A 171 -21.75 9.24 14.95
CA LYS A 171 -22.60 8.74 16.04
C LYS A 171 -22.99 9.83 17.02
N PHE A 172 -22.05 10.71 17.34
CA PHE A 172 -22.27 11.82 18.29
C PHE A 172 -22.60 13.15 17.60
N LYS A 173 -22.93 13.13 16.29
CA LYS A 173 -23.36 14.30 15.52
C LYS A 173 -22.38 15.48 15.60
N GLY A 174 -21.08 15.19 15.54
CA GLY A 174 -20.02 16.20 15.59
C GLY A 174 -19.63 16.69 17.00
N ASP A 175 -20.13 16.07 18.06
CA ASP A 175 -19.71 16.39 19.44
C ASP A 175 -18.25 15.92 19.66
N ASP A 176 -17.31 16.89 19.66
CA ASP A 176 -15.87 16.62 19.78
C ASP A 176 -15.52 15.95 21.11
N ALA A 177 -16.13 16.35 22.21
CA ALA A 177 -15.82 15.78 23.52
C ALA A 177 -16.21 14.31 23.61
N LYS A 178 -17.39 13.94 23.10
CA LYS A 178 -17.83 12.54 23.05
C LYS A 178 -17.03 11.72 22.05
N THR A 179 -16.66 12.30 20.91
CA THR A 179 -15.80 11.66 19.91
C THR A 179 -14.42 11.34 20.50
N ARG A 180 -13.80 12.30 21.18
CA ARG A 180 -12.53 12.09 21.90
C ARG A 180 -12.64 11.02 22.98
N ALA A 181 -13.70 11.06 23.78
CA ALA A 181 -13.92 10.06 24.82
C ALA A 181 -14.05 8.64 24.24
N PHE A 182 -14.76 8.48 23.12
CA PHE A 182 -14.91 7.20 22.43
C PHE A 182 -13.57 6.68 21.90
N VAL A 183 -12.84 7.51 21.13
CA VAL A 183 -11.54 7.13 20.58
C VAL A 183 -10.51 6.91 21.68
N GLY A 184 -10.54 7.71 22.74
CA GLY A 184 -9.70 7.51 23.93
C GLY A 184 -9.92 6.13 24.58
N LYS A 185 -11.18 5.70 24.72
CA LYS A 185 -11.52 4.34 25.20
C LYS A 185 -10.99 3.25 24.28
N LEU A 186 -11.14 3.40 22.94
CA LEU A 186 -10.56 2.45 22.01
C LEU A 186 -9.04 2.35 22.19
N LEU A 187 -8.34 3.50 22.25
CA LEU A 187 -6.90 3.53 22.43
C LEU A 187 -6.47 2.92 23.76
N HIS A 188 -7.27 3.11 24.84
CA HIS A 188 -7.04 2.46 26.14
C HIS A 188 -7.10 0.93 26.05
N ASN A 189 -8.00 0.40 25.22
CA ASN A 189 -8.16 -1.04 25.02
C ASN A 189 -7.07 -1.65 24.13
N VAL A 190 -6.18 -0.85 23.54
CA VAL A 190 -5.08 -1.37 22.70
C VAL A 190 -4.03 -2.02 23.60
N GLU A 191 -3.83 -3.32 23.42
CA GLU A 191 -2.84 -4.11 24.15
C GLU A 191 -1.42 -3.86 23.64
N SER A 192 -1.27 -3.69 22.31
CA SER A 192 0.02 -3.38 21.70
C SER A 192 -0.11 -2.55 20.43
N PHE A 193 0.90 -1.73 20.15
CA PHE A 193 1.06 -0.91 18.95
C PHE A 193 2.31 -1.34 18.16
N PRO A 194 2.28 -2.43 17.39
CA PRO A 194 3.40 -2.82 16.53
C PRO A 194 3.69 -1.76 15.46
N THR A 195 4.91 -1.74 14.91
CA THR A 195 5.37 -0.69 14.00
C THR A 195 4.68 -0.67 12.62
N GLY A 196 4.03 -1.77 12.21
CA GLY A 196 3.35 -1.91 10.93
C GLY A 196 2.33 -3.03 10.94
N GLY A 197 1.60 -3.20 9.82
CA GLY A 197 0.53 -4.20 9.68
C GLY A 197 1.01 -5.63 9.94
N ARG A 198 2.13 -6.02 9.34
CA ARG A 198 2.74 -7.35 9.56
C ARG A 198 3.05 -7.61 11.04
N GLY A 199 3.54 -6.62 11.75
CA GLY A 199 3.78 -6.71 13.21
C GLY A 199 2.49 -6.91 14.00
N ALA A 200 1.39 -6.28 13.59
CA ALA A 200 0.09 -6.46 14.22
C ALA A 200 -0.48 -7.86 13.97
N THR A 201 -0.28 -8.40 12.75
CA THR A 201 -0.62 -9.80 12.43
C THR A 201 0.13 -10.77 13.34
N VAL A 202 1.45 -10.58 13.51
CA VAL A 202 2.27 -11.43 14.41
C VAL A 202 1.80 -11.31 15.87
N ALA A 203 1.56 -10.10 16.35
CA ALA A 203 1.08 -9.88 17.73
C ALA A 203 -0.24 -10.60 17.99
N PHE A 204 -1.21 -10.49 17.07
CA PHE A 204 -2.49 -11.12 17.20
C PHE A 204 -2.41 -12.64 16.91
N ALA A 205 -1.98 -13.04 15.72
CA ALA A 205 -2.14 -14.41 15.25
C ALA A 205 -1.11 -15.41 15.81
N GLN A 206 0.13 -14.94 16.07
CA GLN A 206 1.20 -15.81 16.58
C GLN A 206 1.39 -15.64 18.09
N ASN A 207 1.36 -14.41 18.62
CA ASN A 207 1.60 -14.14 20.04
C ASN A 207 0.30 -14.10 20.86
N ASN A 208 -0.84 -14.36 20.24
CA ASN A 208 -2.16 -14.46 20.88
C ASN A 208 -2.59 -13.20 21.68
N GLN A 209 -2.13 -12.01 21.26
CA GLN A 209 -2.50 -10.73 21.87
C GLN A 209 -3.86 -10.25 21.36
N GLY A 210 -4.66 -9.67 22.24
CA GLY A 210 -5.97 -9.07 21.95
C GLY A 210 -7.07 -10.05 21.54
N ASP A 211 -8.29 -9.58 21.61
CA ASP A 211 -9.50 -10.27 21.14
C ASP A 211 -9.74 -10.02 19.65
N ALA A 212 -9.24 -8.87 19.15
CA ALA A 212 -9.33 -8.49 17.76
C ALA A 212 -8.06 -7.76 17.29
N VAL A 213 -7.70 -7.95 16.00
CA VAL A 213 -6.78 -7.06 15.30
C VAL A 213 -7.56 -6.21 14.30
N LEU A 214 -7.27 -4.89 14.32
CA LEU A 214 -7.88 -3.91 13.44
C LEU A 214 -6.88 -3.55 12.33
N THR A 215 -7.25 -3.85 11.10
CA THR A 215 -6.42 -3.58 9.93
C THR A 215 -7.27 -3.49 8.66
N PHE A 216 -6.65 -3.39 7.49
CA PHE A 216 -7.39 -3.36 6.23
C PHE A 216 -8.21 -4.62 6.00
N GLU A 217 -9.41 -4.47 5.40
CA GLU A 217 -10.27 -5.59 4.99
C GLU A 217 -9.53 -6.60 4.13
N SER A 218 -8.66 -6.14 3.22
CA SER A 218 -7.79 -7.00 2.42
C SER A 218 -6.87 -7.86 3.31
N GLU A 219 -6.29 -7.28 4.34
CA GLU A 219 -5.36 -7.99 5.22
C GLU A 219 -6.07 -9.01 6.12
N VAL A 220 -7.18 -8.64 6.76
CA VAL A 220 -7.92 -9.59 7.62
C VAL A 220 -8.41 -10.81 6.84
N ASN A 221 -8.85 -10.62 5.57
CA ASN A 221 -9.23 -11.72 4.71
C ASN A 221 -8.04 -12.60 4.32
N ASN A 222 -6.92 -11.99 3.94
CA ASN A 222 -5.70 -12.73 3.60
C ASN A 222 -5.19 -13.54 4.80
N ILE A 223 -5.20 -12.98 6.01
CA ILE A 223 -4.81 -13.71 7.24
C ILE A 223 -5.75 -14.88 7.49
N ALA A 224 -7.07 -14.63 7.52
CA ALA A 224 -8.07 -15.66 7.86
C ALA A 224 -8.03 -16.85 6.89
N LYS A 225 -7.67 -16.63 5.62
CA LYS A 225 -7.67 -17.65 4.56
C LYS A 225 -6.28 -18.20 4.23
N SER A 226 -5.22 -17.64 4.81
CA SER A 226 -3.85 -18.11 4.57
C SER A 226 -3.65 -19.54 5.08
N ASP A 227 -2.79 -20.30 4.41
CA ASP A 227 -2.42 -21.65 4.86
C ASP A 227 -1.79 -21.63 6.26
N GLU A 228 -1.10 -20.56 6.61
CA GLU A 228 -0.46 -20.37 7.91
C GLU A 228 -1.47 -20.27 9.06
N PHE A 229 -2.61 -19.59 8.85
CA PHE A 229 -3.54 -19.24 9.95
C PHE A 229 -4.95 -19.85 9.82
N LYS A 230 -5.31 -20.45 8.68
CA LYS A 230 -6.68 -20.99 8.48
C LYS A 230 -7.12 -22.01 9.53
N ALA A 231 -6.16 -22.77 10.10
CA ALA A 231 -6.45 -23.74 11.15
C ALA A 231 -6.89 -23.07 12.47
N GLN A 232 -6.54 -21.81 12.70
CA GLN A 232 -6.93 -21.05 13.88
C GLN A 232 -8.40 -20.61 13.83
N GLY A 233 -9.01 -20.63 12.63
CA GLY A 233 -10.43 -20.37 12.46
C GLY A 233 -10.84 -18.93 12.80
N PHE A 234 -9.96 -17.96 12.58
CA PHE A 234 -10.29 -16.53 12.75
C PHE A 234 -11.48 -16.12 11.90
N GLU A 235 -12.27 -15.18 12.40
CA GLU A 235 -13.44 -14.67 11.70
C GLU A 235 -13.23 -13.20 11.31
N VAL A 236 -13.69 -12.87 10.09
CA VAL A 236 -13.63 -11.50 9.57
C VAL A 236 -14.93 -10.80 9.90
N VAL A 237 -14.82 -9.64 10.53
CA VAL A 237 -15.93 -8.74 10.82
C VAL A 237 -15.71 -7.43 10.07
N VAL A 238 -16.55 -7.14 9.09
CA VAL A 238 -16.58 -5.84 8.41
C VAL A 238 -17.69 -5.01 9.04
N PRO A 239 -17.34 -3.90 9.74
CA PRO A 239 -18.37 -3.08 10.37
C PRO A 239 -19.22 -2.38 9.29
N PRO A 240 -20.52 -2.08 9.57
CA PRO A 240 -21.42 -1.49 8.57
C PRO A 240 -21.01 -0.08 8.13
N VAL A 241 -20.17 0.59 8.91
CA VAL A 241 -19.60 1.92 8.62
C VAL A 241 -18.11 1.89 8.88
N SER A 242 -17.32 2.37 7.92
CA SER A 242 -15.87 2.46 8.07
C SER A 242 -15.30 3.54 7.14
N VAL A 243 -13.98 3.62 7.03
CA VAL A 243 -13.26 4.64 6.26
C VAL A 243 -13.00 4.18 4.83
N LEU A 244 -13.04 5.11 3.87
CA LEU A 244 -12.44 4.91 2.56
C LEU A 244 -10.93 5.02 2.69
N ALA A 245 -10.22 3.92 2.53
CA ALA A 245 -8.77 3.86 2.53
C ALA A 245 -8.26 3.71 1.09
N GLU A 246 -7.86 4.81 0.48
CA GLU A 246 -7.27 4.83 -0.86
C GLU A 246 -5.80 4.45 -0.83
N PHE A 247 -5.36 3.70 -1.85
CA PHE A 247 -3.96 3.28 -2.01
C PHE A 247 -3.32 4.06 -3.16
N PRO A 248 -2.69 5.21 -2.86
CA PRO A 248 -2.14 6.08 -3.86
C PRO A 248 -0.87 5.53 -4.49
N VAL A 249 -0.71 5.82 -5.78
CA VAL A 249 0.50 5.52 -6.54
C VAL A 249 1.06 6.81 -7.15
N ALA A 250 2.40 6.93 -7.21
CA ALA A 250 3.04 8.07 -7.84
C ALA A 250 4.42 7.73 -8.40
N VAL A 251 4.80 8.38 -9.48
CA VAL A 251 6.17 8.37 -9.98
C VAL A 251 7.03 9.30 -9.11
N VAL A 252 8.17 8.81 -8.63
CA VAL A 252 9.18 9.64 -7.98
C VAL A 252 9.97 10.36 -9.08
N SER A 253 9.35 11.41 -9.63
CA SER A 253 9.73 12.05 -10.90
C SER A 253 11.19 12.48 -10.95
N LYS A 254 11.72 12.97 -9.82
CA LYS A 254 13.13 13.37 -9.74
C LYS A 254 14.06 12.17 -9.95
N VAL A 255 13.78 11.05 -9.31
CA VAL A 255 14.60 9.83 -9.42
C VAL A 255 14.43 9.17 -10.77
N ALA A 256 13.17 9.05 -11.24
CA ALA A 256 12.88 8.45 -12.54
C ALA A 256 13.57 9.22 -13.68
N LYS A 257 13.58 10.56 -13.61
CA LYS A 257 14.29 11.43 -14.55
C LYS A 257 15.82 11.23 -14.50
N GLU A 258 16.39 11.19 -13.30
CA GLU A 258 17.83 10.94 -13.11
C GLU A 258 18.25 9.58 -13.69
N LYS A 259 17.38 8.56 -13.61
CA LYS A 259 17.63 7.18 -14.08
C LYS A 259 17.20 6.93 -15.54
N GLY A 260 16.42 7.85 -16.15
CA GLY A 260 15.81 7.64 -17.47
C GLY A 260 14.73 6.57 -17.48
N THR A 261 14.03 6.39 -16.37
CA THR A 261 12.98 5.36 -16.17
C THR A 261 11.57 5.93 -16.17
N GLU A 262 11.35 7.18 -16.55
CA GLU A 262 10.07 7.88 -16.48
C GLU A 262 8.94 7.11 -17.19
N LYS A 263 9.16 6.75 -18.48
CA LYS A 263 8.18 5.99 -19.26
C LYS A 263 7.89 4.60 -18.65
N LEU A 264 8.92 3.93 -18.17
CA LEU A 264 8.80 2.63 -17.51
C LEU A 264 7.98 2.75 -16.22
N ALA A 265 8.28 3.76 -15.38
CA ALA A 265 7.58 4.04 -14.13
C ALA A 265 6.09 4.33 -14.35
N GLU A 266 5.76 5.20 -15.32
CA GLU A 266 4.37 5.47 -15.67
C GLU A 266 3.64 4.23 -16.19
N THR A 267 4.28 3.44 -17.05
CA THR A 267 3.68 2.22 -17.60
C THR A 267 3.42 1.19 -16.52
N TYR A 268 4.34 1.04 -15.55
CA TYR A 268 4.17 0.15 -14.40
C TYR A 268 2.99 0.56 -13.51
N LEU A 269 2.81 1.85 -13.27
CA LEU A 269 1.68 2.32 -12.49
C LEU A 269 0.35 2.22 -13.26
N LYS A 270 0.34 2.52 -14.57
CA LYS A 270 -0.84 2.33 -15.43
C LYS A 270 -1.28 0.86 -15.52
N PHE A 271 -0.33 -0.05 -15.47
CA PHE A 271 -0.61 -1.49 -15.50
C PHE A 271 -1.52 -1.96 -14.37
N GLN A 272 -1.49 -1.30 -13.22
CA GLN A 272 -2.35 -1.62 -12.07
C GLN A 272 -3.84 -1.30 -12.33
N TYR A 273 -4.15 -0.50 -13.36
CA TYR A 273 -5.52 -0.17 -13.76
C TYR A 273 -6.07 -1.10 -14.86
N THR A 274 -5.26 -2.03 -15.39
CA THR A 274 -5.74 -2.97 -16.41
C THR A 274 -6.73 -3.97 -15.80
N PRO A 275 -7.75 -4.42 -16.56
CA PRO A 275 -8.73 -5.40 -16.07
C PRO A 275 -8.10 -6.66 -15.49
N GLU A 276 -7.01 -7.14 -16.10
CA GLU A 276 -6.25 -8.30 -15.60
C GLU A 276 -5.73 -8.08 -14.18
N ILE A 277 -5.09 -6.93 -13.95
CA ILE A 277 -4.51 -6.62 -12.64
C ILE A 277 -5.59 -6.24 -11.62
N GLN A 278 -6.67 -5.58 -12.06
CA GLN A 278 -7.84 -5.35 -11.21
C GLN A 278 -8.46 -6.68 -10.74
N ALA A 279 -8.57 -7.68 -11.62
CA ALA A 279 -9.01 -9.03 -11.24
C ALA A 279 -8.05 -9.69 -10.24
N LEU A 280 -6.73 -9.56 -10.47
CA LEU A 280 -5.71 -10.07 -9.54
C LEU A 280 -5.80 -9.37 -8.16
N LEU A 281 -5.96 -8.04 -8.13
CA LEU A 281 -6.15 -7.27 -6.89
C LEU A 281 -7.35 -7.77 -6.07
N ALA A 282 -8.46 -8.09 -6.74
CA ALA A 282 -9.65 -8.64 -6.09
C ALA A 282 -9.36 -10.01 -5.42
N THR A 283 -8.48 -10.85 -5.99
CA THR A 283 -8.09 -12.13 -5.35
C THR A 283 -7.29 -11.92 -4.06
N PHE A 284 -6.66 -10.76 -3.87
CA PHE A 284 -6.02 -10.31 -2.63
C PHE A 284 -6.95 -9.48 -1.73
N TYR A 285 -8.25 -9.53 -2.00
CA TYR A 285 -9.29 -8.84 -1.21
C TYR A 285 -9.18 -7.30 -1.21
N TYR A 286 -8.53 -6.71 -2.22
CA TYR A 286 -8.63 -5.28 -2.45
C TYR A 286 -9.92 -4.94 -3.20
N ARG A 287 -10.57 -3.86 -2.80
CA ARG A 287 -11.70 -3.30 -3.54
C ARG A 287 -11.17 -2.55 -4.75
N VAL A 288 -11.66 -2.91 -5.91
CA VAL A 288 -11.14 -2.46 -7.21
C VAL A 288 -12.03 -1.43 -7.88
N ARG A 289 -11.55 -0.84 -8.98
CA ARG A 289 -12.23 0.26 -9.68
C ARG A 289 -12.88 -0.19 -11.00
N ASP A 290 -12.43 -1.30 -11.59
CA ASP A 290 -13.02 -1.83 -12.83
C ASP A 290 -14.44 -2.34 -12.58
N PRO A 291 -15.49 -1.80 -13.28
CA PRO A 291 -16.89 -2.16 -12.99
C PRO A 291 -17.22 -3.63 -13.25
N GLN A 292 -16.56 -4.28 -14.23
CA GLN A 292 -16.79 -5.69 -14.53
C GLN A 292 -16.19 -6.57 -13.45
N VAL A 293 -14.99 -6.23 -12.98
CA VAL A 293 -14.35 -6.96 -11.87
C VAL A 293 -15.11 -6.74 -10.56
N VAL A 294 -15.58 -5.54 -10.27
CA VAL A 294 -16.44 -5.25 -9.10
C VAL A 294 -17.69 -6.14 -9.14
N LYS A 295 -18.38 -6.20 -10.27
CA LYS A 295 -19.58 -7.04 -10.43
C LYS A 295 -19.29 -8.53 -10.24
N ALA A 296 -18.19 -9.01 -10.83
CA ALA A 296 -17.80 -10.41 -10.74
C ALA A 296 -17.42 -10.85 -9.32
N ASN A 297 -16.97 -9.93 -8.48
CA ASN A 297 -16.51 -10.19 -7.11
C ASN A 297 -17.46 -9.66 -6.01
N ALA A 298 -18.67 -9.22 -6.37
CA ALA A 298 -19.61 -8.59 -5.44
C ALA A 298 -19.91 -9.44 -4.19
N ALA A 299 -19.99 -10.77 -4.34
CA ALA A 299 -20.23 -11.69 -3.22
C ALA A 299 -19.08 -11.75 -2.20
N GLN A 300 -17.87 -11.33 -2.60
CA GLN A 300 -16.69 -11.35 -1.75
C GLN A 300 -16.63 -10.15 -0.80
N PHE A 301 -17.25 -9.03 -1.19
CA PHE A 301 -17.16 -7.76 -0.48
C PHE A 301 -18.51 -7.40 0.12
N PRO A 302 -18.68 -7.51 1.44
CA PRO A 302 -19.93 -7.09 2.08
C PRO A 302 -20.17 -5.59 1.85
N GLU A 303 -21.44 -5.20 1.87
CA GLU A 303 -21.81 -3.81 1.81
C GLU A 303 -21.29 -3.08 3.06
N VAL A 304 -20.61 -1.98 2.85
CA VAL A 304 -20.08 -1.13 3.91
C VAL A 304 -20.19 0.33 3.48
N ARG A 305 -20.71 1.17 4.35
CA ARG A 305 -20.75 2.60 4.10
C ARG A 305 -19.38 3.21 4.40
N LEU A 306 -18.70 3.68 3.36
CA LEU A 306 -17.37 4.26 3.44
C LEU A 306 -17.46 5.77 3.61
N ILE A 307 -16.77 6.29 4.64
CA ILE A 307 -16.63 7.72 4.88
C ILE A 307 -15.26 8.15 4.36
N ASN A 308 -15.24 9.13 3.45
CA ASN A 308 -13.99 9.75 3.04
C ASN A 308 -13.52 10.72 4.13
N PRO A 309 -12.32 10.57 4.68
CA PRO A 309 -11.81 11.46 5.73
C PRO A 309 -11.85 12.94 5.35
N THR A 310 -11.57 13.26 4.09
CA THR A 310 -11.51 14.65 3.63
C THR A 310 -12.87 15.33 3.51
N ASP A 311 -13.95 14.58 3.39
CA ASP A 311 -15.31 15.15 3.34
C ASP A 311 -15.78 15.63 4.73
N VAL A 312 -15.20 15.07 5.79
CA VAL A 312 -15.60 15.34 7.19
C VAL A 312 -14.57 16.22 7.91
N LEU A 313 -13.28 15.94 7.72
CA LEU A 313 -12.19 16.53 8.49
C LEU A 313 -11.37 17.58 7.71
N GLY A 314 -11.75 17.83 6.44
CA GLY A 314 -11.05 18.75 5.53
C GLY A 314 -9.83 18.12 4.87
N THR A 315 -8.89 18.93 4.44
CA THR A 315 -7.72 18.45 3.68
C THR A 315 -6.82 17.50 4.47
N TRP A 316 -6.06 16.67 3.79
CA TRP A 316 -5.07 15.79 4.43
C TRP A 316 -4.03 16.57 5.26
N ASP A 317 -3.66 17.79 4.84
CA ASP A 317 -2.79 18.68 5.62
C ASP A 317 -3.45 19.06 6.95
N ASN A 318 -4.75 19.40 6.92
CA ASN A 318 -5.50 19.70 8.14
C ASN A 318 -5.61 18.46 9.05
N ILE A 319 -5.96 17.31 8.49
CA ILE A 319 -6.04 16.04 9.22
C ILE A 319 -4.69 15.71 9.87
N THR A 320 -3.60 15.85 9.12
CA THR A 320 -2.25 15.59 9.63
C THR A 320 -1.89 16.57 10.76
N LYS A 321 -2.17 17.85 10.56
CA LYS A 321 -1.89 18.91 11.56
C LYS A 321 -2.68 18.70 12.84
N VAL A 322 -3.98 18.42 12.74
CA VAL A 322 -4.87 18.31 13.91
C VAL A 322 -4.65 16.99 14.66
N HIS A 323 -4.56 15.88 13.93
CA HIS A 323 -4.57 14.56 14.56
C HIS A 323 -3.18 13.95 14.77
N PHE A 324 -2.24 14.13 13.85
CA PHE A 324 -1.00 13.33 13.80
C PHE A 324 0.28 14.13 14.07
N SER A 325 0.22 15.46 14.13
CA SER A 325 1.36 16.30 14.50
C SER A 325 1.79 16.07 15.96
N ALA A 326 2.97 16.55 16.34
CA ALA A 326 3.40 16.57 17.73
C ALA A 326 2.38 17.37 18.59
N ASN A 327 1.96 16.79 19.70
CA ASN A 327 0.90 17.28 20.59
C ASN A 327 -0.50 17.38 19.91
N GLY A 328 -0.70 16.75 18.76
CA GLY A 328 -2.01 16.63 18.12
C GLY A 328 -2.98 15.76 18.93
N VAL A 329 -4.21 15.64 18.42
CA VAL A 329 -5.28 14.91 19.13
C VAL A 329 -4.88 13.49 19.51
N LEU A 330 -4.20 12.77 18.62
CA LEU A 330 -3.71 11.41 18.92
C LEU A 330 -2.77 11.39 20.12
N ASP A 331 -1.82 12.32 20.20
CA ASP A 331 -0.88 12.38 21.32
C ASP A 331 -1.58 12.70 22.63
N GLN A 332 -2.56 13.61 22.60
CA GLN A 332 -3.36 13.96 23.78
C GLN A 332 -4.15 12.76 24.31
N LEU A 333 -4.76 11.97 23.39
CA LEU A 333 -5.52 10.77 23.76
C LEU A 333 -4.61 9.65 24.28
N LEU A 334 -3.41 9.50 23.72
CA LEU A 334 -2.43 8.50 24.19
C LEU A 334 -1.81 8.89 25.54
N ALA A 335 -1.64 10.17 25.84
CA ALA A 335 -1.13 10.63 27.12
C ALA A 335 -2.11 10.40 28.29
N GLY A 336 -3.40 10.21 28.00
CA GLY A 336 -4.43 9.85 28.99
C GLY A 336 -4.63 8.35 29.19
N LYS A 337 -3.76 7.52 28.57
CA LYS A 337 -3.83 6.05 28.62
C LYS A 337 -3.28 5.45 29.92
#